data_ec9cb702f5e31d29a5011e901e743f55
#
_entry.id   ec9cb702f5e31d29a5011e901e743f55
#
_cell.length_a   1.000
_cell.length_b   1.000
_cell.length_c   1.000
_cell.angle_alpha   90.00
_cell.angle_beta   90.00
_cell.angle_gamma   90.00
#
_symmetry.space_group_name_H-M   'P 1'
#
loop_
_entity.id
_entity.type
_entity.pdbx_description
1 polymer ?
#
loop_
_entity_poly.entity_id
_entity_poly.type
_entity_poly.pdbx_seq_one_letter_code
_entity_poly.pdbx_strand_id
1 'polypeptide(L)'
;MQRIRNFSIIAHIDHGKSTLADRFIQLCGGLAEREMEEQVLDSMDLERERGITIKAQTAALEYHARDGHQYLLNLIDTPGHVDFSYEVSRSLAACEGALLVVDASQGVEAQTVANCYTATEQGVDVIPVLNKMDLPQAEPERVIGEIEDIIGIPARDALRVSAKTGEGVPDILEAVIGRIKPPAGDPGAPLKALIIDSWFDNYVGVVMLVRVVDGALKPKDRILLMSSGANFLCEQVGVFTPKAKAKDGLAAGEVGFVTAGIKELKAARVGDTVTLAQRPAARPLPGFKEIKPQVFAGLYPVDAGEYEALRDALEKLHLNDSSLRYEPESSQALGFGFRCGFLGLLHLDIVQERLEREYGMNLITTAPTVVYQVLQRDGTLLEIENPSRLPDPGTIAEIREPIITASILTPHDYVGPVLTLCNQKRGAQRNMQYLGRQVMLTYELPLNEVVMDFFDRLKSVSRGYASLDYDFLEYRAGDLARLDILINGERVDALSLIVHRENAQHRGRELAVKMRELIPRQMFDIAVQAAIGSHIIARETVKAMRKNVLAKCYGGDITRKKKLLEKQKAGKKRMKQVGSVEIPQEAFRAILQVEK
;
A
#
# COMPACT_ATOMS: atom_id res chain seq x y z
N MET A 1 5.01 23.57 26.55
CA MET A 1 4.33 22.24 26.47
C MET A 1 2.84 22.31 26.81
N GLN A 2 2.37 22.99 27.87
CA GLN A 2 0.94 23.04 28.26
C GLN A 2 -0.01 23.54 27.16
N ARG A 3 0.51 24.36 26.23
CA ARG A 3 -0.25 24.92 25.10
C ARG A 3 0.04 24.23 23.74
N ILE A 4 0.59 23.03 23.78
CA ILE A 4 0.82 22.21 22.58
C ILE A 4 -0.18 21.06 22.58
N ARG A 5 -0.75 20.74 21.42
CA ARG A 5 -1.55 19.54 21.19
C ARG A 5 -1.10 18.87 19.90
N ASN A 6 -0.74 17.59 20.00
CA ASN A 6 -0.40 16.78 18.85
C ASN A 6 -1.54 15.80 18.64
N PHE A 7 -2.15 15.86 17.49
CA PHE A 7 -3.31 15.04 17.19
C PHE A 7 -3.33 14.61 15.72
N SER A 8 -3.98 13.49 15.49
CA SER A 8 -4.18 12.93 14.17
C SER A 8 -5.66 12.89 13.80
N ILE A 9 -5.96 12.76 12.52
CA ILE A 9 -7.31 12.47 12.03
C ILE A 9 -7.29 11.04 11.49
N ILE A 10 -8.10 10.17 12.10
CA ILE A 10 -8.33 8.81 11.66
C ILE A 10 -9.75 8.70 11.09
N ALA A 11 -9.87 8.15 9.90
CA ALA A 11 -11.14 8.04 9.20
C ALA A 11 -11.08 6.92 8.16
N HIS A 12 -12.25 6.41 7.78
CA HIS A 12 -12.37 5.63 6.56
C HIS A 12 -12.21 6.51 5.31
N ILE A 13 -11.94 5.88 4.16
CA ILE A 13 -11.87 6.56 2.87
C ILE A 13 -13.20 7.28 2.62
N ASP A 14 -13.16 8.47 2.05
CA ASP A 14 -14.33 9.32 1.73
C ASP A 14 -15.16 9.81 2.93
N HIS A 15 -14.75 9.59 4.20
CA HIS A 15 -15.44 10.16 5.37
C HIS A 15 -15.13 11.66 5.58
N GLY A 16 -14.29 12.26 4.73
CA GLY A 16 -14.02 13.70 4.68
C GLY A 16 -12.83 14.16 5.53
N LYS A 17 -11.85 13.27 5.75
CA LYS A 17 -10.60 13.54 6.49
C LYS A 17 -9.84 14.75 5.93
N SER A 18 -9.45 14.74 4.65
CA SER A 18 -8.67 15.79 4.01
C SER A 18 -9.44 17.11 3.96
N THR A 19 -10.77 17.08 3.71
CA THR A 19 -11.63 18.27 3.77
C THR A 19 -11.66 18.90 5.16
N LEU A 20 -11.66 18.07 6.21
CA LEU A 20 -11.61 18.57 7.59
C LEU A 20 -10.25 19.18 7.93
N ALA A 21 -9.16 18.57 7.47
CA ALA A 21 -7.82 19.11 7.61
C ALA A 21 -7.67 20.48 6.93
N ASP A 22 -8.21 20.65 5.71
CA ASP A 22 -8.26 21.93 5.00
C ASP A 22 -8.98 23.02 5.82
N ARG A 23 -10.11 22.65 6.47
CA ARG A 23 -10.84 23.59 7.35
C ARG A 23 -10.03 24.03 8.56
N PHE A 24 -9.25 23.13 9.16
CA PHE A 24 -8.37 23.49 10.27
C PHE A 24 -7.27 24.46 9.82
N ILE A 25 -6.65 24.21 8.65
CA ILE A 25 -5.64 25.10 8.07
C ILE A 25 -6.23 26.48 7.78
N GLN A 26 -7.44 26.52 7.21
CA GLN A 26 -8.14 27.76 6.92
C GLN A 26 -8.46 28.55 8.19
N LEU A 27 -9.03 27.91 9.21
CA LEU A 27 -9.41 28.55 10.48
C LEU A 27 -8.22 29.09 11.26
N CYS A 28 -7.08 28.39 11.20
CA CYS A 28 -5.86 28.79 11.88
C CYS A 28 -4.99 29.78 11.06
N GLY A 29 -5.44 30.17 9.85
CA GLY A 29 -4.71 31.11 9.01
C GLY A 29 -3.38 30.55 8.48
N GLY A 30 -3.26 29.24 8.36
CA GLY A 30 -2.04 28.57 7.86
C GLY A 30 -1.69 28.91 6.41
N LEU A 31 -2.71 29.25 5.59
CA LEU A 31 -2.58 29.75 4.21
C LEU A 31 -3.52 30.93 3.99
N ALA A 32 -3.13 31.84 3.07
CA ALA A 32 -4.02 32.87 2.62
C ALA A 32 -5.16 32.29 1.76
N GLU A 33 -6.37 32.89 1.79
CA GLU A 33 -7.54 32.38 1.04
C GLU A 33 -7.25 32.10 -0.45
N ARG A 34 -6.42 32.93 -1.07
CA ARG A 34 -6.01 32.79 -2.49
C ARG A 34 -5.01 31.64 -2.75
N GLU A 35 -4.43 31.09 -1.70
CA GLU A 35 -3.45 29.96 -1.75
C GLU A 35 -4.09 28.65 -1.29
N MET A 36 -5.35 28.67 -0.85
CA MET A 36 -6.10 27.48 -0.48
C MET A 36 -6.50 26.73 -1.75
N GLU A 37 -6.03 25.51 -1.88
CA GLU A 37 -6.47 24.51 -2.85
C GLU A 37 -7.26 23.44 -2.10
N GLU A 38 -7.96 22.60 -2.81
CA GLU A 38 -8.58 21.42 -2.22
C GLU A 38 -7.49 20.39 -1.87
N GLN A 39 -7.61 19.76 -0.70
CA GLN A 39 -6.67 18.72 -0.21
C GLN A 39 -5.22 19.24 -0.10
N VAL A 40 -5.04 20.35 0.60
CA VAL A 40 -3.74 21.03 0.75
C VAL A 40 -2.64 20.14 1.32
N LEU A 41 -2.98 19.20 2.22
CA LEU A 41 -2.04 18.24 2.80
C LEU A 41 -1.75 17.06 1.87
N ASP A 42 -2.64 16.73 0.94
CA ASP A 42 -2.39 15.69 -0.06
C ASP A 42 -1.44 16.26 -1.14
N SER A 43 -0.13 16.19 -0.86
CA SER A 43 0.91 16.88 -1.64
C SER A 43 1.25 16.18 -2.96
N MET A 44 0.91 14.89 -3.10
CA MET A 44 1.14 14.11 -4.31
C MET A 44 -0.05 14.23 -5.26
N ASP A 45 0.21 14.40 -6.55
CA ASP A 45 -0.85 14.37 -7.57
C ASP A 45 -1.62 13.05 -7.51
N LEU A 46 -0.95 11.95 -7.19
CA LEU A 46 -1.52 10.63 -7.04
C LEU A 46 -2.54 10.53 -5.89
N GLU A 47 -2.30 11.23 -4.77
CA GLU A 47 -3.24 11.31 -3.64
C GLU A 47 -4.53 12.01 -4.07
N ARG A 48 -4.39 13.14 -4.77
CA ARG A 48 -5.53 13.93 -5.27
C ARG A 48 -6.34 13.19 -6.34
N GLU A 49 -5.67 12.53 -7.29
CA GLU A 49 -6.32 11.74 -8.34
C GLU A 49 -7.11 10.56 -7.80
N ARG A 50 -6.56 9.88 -6.78
CA ARG A 50 -7.19 8.70 -6.17
C ARG A 50 -8.13 9.04 -5.01
N GLY A 51 -8.12 10.28 -4.51
CA GLY A 51 -8.90 10.71 -3.35
C GLY A 51 -8.51 10.04 -2.05
N ILE A 52 -7.25 9.59 -1.92
CA ILE A 52 -6.73 8.90 -0.74
C ILE A 52 -5.44 9.55 -0.27
N THR A 53 -5.26 9.70 1.04
CA THR A 53 -3.95 10.04 1.61
C THR A 53 -3.06 8.80 1.61
N ILE A 54 -1.90 8.91 1.00
CA ILE A 54 -0.90 7.84 0.91
C ILE A 54 0.13 8.02 2.01
N LYS A 55 0.58 9.25 2.20
CA LYS A 55 1.65 9.59 3.12
C LYS A 55 1.17 10.54 4.22
N ALA A 56 1.61 10.29 5.45
CA ALA A 56 1.35 11.19 6.56
C ALA A 56 1.99 12.56 6.32
N GLN A 57 1.21 13.62 6.48
CA GLN A 57 1.63 15.01 6.39
C GLN A 57 1.42 15.71 7.72
N THR A 58 2.21 16.73 8.00
CA THR A 58 2.10 17.47 9.26
C THR A 58 1.83 18.95 9.01
N ALA A 59 0.98 19.54 9.85
CA ALA A 59 0.76 20.97 9.85
C ALA A 59 0.81 21.52 11.29
N ALA A 60 1.71 22.46 11.54
CA ALA A 60 1.77 23.22 12.78
C ALA A 60 0.88 24.46 12.66
N LEU A 61 -0.22 24.46 13.40
CA LEU A 61 -1.27 25.47 13.33
C LEU A 61 -1.29 26.30 14.62
N GLU A 62 -1.32 27.60 14.48
CA GLU A 62 -1.50 28.51 15.60
C GLU A 62 -2.99 28.86 15.76
N TYR A 63 -3.58 28.48 16.87
CA TYR A 63 -5.00 28.70 17.13
C TYR A 63 -5.23 29.58 18.37
N HIS A 64 -6.07 30.63 18.22
CA HIS A 64 -6.53 31.45 19.29
C HIS A 64 -7.82 30.89 19.89
N ALA A 65 -7.69 30.21 21.02
CA ALA A 65 -8.80 29.55 21.68
C ALA A 65 -9.76 30.54 22.40
N ARG A 66 -10.97 30.05 22.68
CA ARG A 66 -12.01 30.82 23.39
C ARG A 66 -11.61 31.20 24.82
N ASP A 67 -10.61 30.51 25.41
CA ASP A 67 -10.04 30.84 26.70
C ASP A 67 -9.10 32.05 26.67
N GLY A 68 -8.90 32.66 25.50
CA GLY A 68 -8.03 33.80 25.25
C GLY A 68 -6.54 33.48 25.11
N HIS A 69 -6.19 32.20 25.06
CA HIS A 69 -4.82 31.75 24.88
C HIS A 69 -4.54 31.29 23.46
N GLN A 70 -3.27 31.42 23.05
CA GLN A 70 -2.78 30.87 21.80
C GLN A 70 -2.21 29.47 22.05
N TYR A 71 -2.64 28.51 21.25
CA TYR A 71 -2.19 27.13 21.25
C TYR A 71 -1.48 26.78 19.96
N LEU A 72 -0.47 25.90 20.06
CA LEU A 72 0.18 25.26 18.94
C LEU A 72 -0.47 23.88 18.74
N LEU A 73 -1.16 23.73 17.64
CA LEU A 73 -1.85 22.49 17.25
C LEU A 73 -1.03 21.82 16.14
N ASN A 74 -0.38 20.72 16.45
CA ASN A 74 0.32 19.91 15.45
C ASN A 74 -0.64 18.86 14.93
N LEU A 75 -1.19 19.10 13.76
CA LEU A 75 -2.00 18.14 13.02
C LEU A 75 -1.07 17.18 12.29
N ILE A 76 -1.29 15.88 12.46
CA ILE A 76 -0.62 14.82 11.70
C ILE A 76 -1.70 14.08 10.91
N ASP A 77 -1.78 14.33 9.60
CA ASP A 77 -2.72 13.67 8.73
C ASP A 77 -2.27 12.25 8.44
N THR A 78 -3.18 11.27 8.51
CA THR A 78 -2.86 9.85 8.37
C THR A 78 -3.58 9.21 7.19
N PRO A 79 -2.98 8.21 6.52
CA PRO A 79 -3.70 7.40 5.55
C PRO A 79 -4.92 6.71 6.17
N GLY A 80 -5.94 6.43 5.35
CA GLY A 80 -7.15 5.71 5.81
C GLY A 80 -7.18 4.23 5.42
N HIS A 81 -6.32 3.77 4.50
CA HIS A 81 -6.37 2.43 3.91
C HIS A 81 -5.54 1.41 4.70
N VAL A 82 -6.00 0.14 4.74
CA VAL A 82 -5.36 -0.97 5.46
C VAL A 82 -3.90 -1.20 5.03
N ASP A 83 -3.59 -1.07 3.74
CA ASP A 83 -2.21 -1.22 3.24
C ASP A 83 -1.23 -0.18 3.82
N PHE A 84 -1.74 0.90 4.41
CA PHE A 84 -0.96 1.95 5.07
C PHE A 84 -1.12 1.97 6.59
N SER A 85 -1.60 0.90 7.21
CA SER A 85 -1.75 0.78 8.67
C SER A 85 -0.46 1.09 9.42
N TYR A 86 0.69 0.83 8.80
CA TYR A 86 2.00 1.16 9.32
C TYR A 86 2.24 2.68 9.43
N GLU A 87 1.86 3.46 8.41
CA GLU A 87 1.92 4.92 8.45
C GLU A 87 0.97 5.49 9.52
N VAL A 88 -0.22 4.89 9.68
CA VAL A 88 -1.16 5.23 10.75
C VAL A 88 -0.52 5.01 12.11
N SER A 89 0.07 3.84 12.34
CA SER A 89 0.72 3.51 13.62
C SER A 89 1.86 4.47 13.97
N ARG A 90 2.69 4.87 12.99
CA ARG A 90 3.77 5.85 13.19
C ARG A 90 3.25 7.24 13.53
N SER A 91 2.24 7.69 12.81
CA SER A 91 1.63 8.99 13.00
C SER A 91 0.99 9.10 14.39
N LEU A 92 0.27 8.05 14.80
CA LEU A 92 -0.33 7.98 16.13
C LEU A 92 0.72 7.99 17.26
N ALA A 93 1.88 7.34 17.07
CA ALA A 93 2.97 7.37 18.04
C ALA A 93 3.55 8.77 18.29
N ALA A 94 3.28 9.72 17.38
CA ALA A 94 3.66 11.12 17.54
C ALA A 94 2.56 11.99 18.17
N CYS A 95 1.38 11.42 18.47
CA CYS A 95 0.19 12.12 18.93
C CYS A 95 -0.19 11.75 20.36
N GLU A 96 -0.82 12.66 21.06
CA GLU A 96 -1.51 12.42 22.32
C GLU A 96 -3.02 12.18 22.12
N GLY A 97 -3.58 12.59 20.97
CA GLY A 97 -4.98 12.40 20.65
C GLY A 97 -5.26 12.13 19.18
N ALA A 98 -6.45 11.60 18.89
CA ALA A 98 -6.93 11.37 17.55
C ALA A 98 -8.40 11.76 17.41
N LEU A 99 -8.76 12.35 16.27
CA LEU A 99 -10.13 12.61 15.88
C LEU A 99 -10.63 11.40 15.05
N LEU A 100 -11.61 10.68 15.56
CA LEU A 100 -12.26 9.58 14.85
C LEU A 100 -13.42 10.15 14.02
N VAL A 101 -13.17 10.37 12.73
CA VAL A 101 -14.15 10.98 11.83
C VAL A 101 -14.99 9.89 11.16
N VAL A 102 -16.30 9.95 11.39
CA VAL A 102 -17.28 9.01 10.84
C VAL A 102 -18.30 9.78 10.02
N ASP A 103 -18.58 9.30 8.80
CA ASP A 103 -19.67 9.83 7.97
C ASP A 103 -21.02 9.53 8.61
N ALA A 104 -21.81 10.55 8.94
CA ALA A 104 -23.10 10.41 9.58
C ALA A 104 -24.16 9.71 8.70
N SER A 105 -23.91 9.56 7.39
CA SER A 105 -24.80 8.86 6.47
C SER A 105 -24.42 7.38 6.27
N GLN A 106 -23.10 7.08 6.24
CA GLN A 106 -22.60 5.73 6.02
C GLN A 106 -22.46 4.94 7.34
N GLY A 107 -21.93 5.57 8.40
CA GLY A 107 -21.71 4.94 9.69
C GLY A 107 -20.30 4.37 9.86
N VAL A 108 -20.18 3.39 10.77
CA VAL A 108 -18.90 2.75 11.10
C VAL A 108 -18.52 1.75 10.01
N GLU A 109 -17.26 1.80 9.59
CA GLU A 109 -16.64 0.93 8.60
C GLU A 109 -15.49 0.12 9.22
N ALA A 110 -15.06 -0.99 8.59
CA ALA A 110 -14.01 -1.86 9.15
C ALA A 110 -12.70 -1.13 9.47
N GLN A 111 -12.26 -0.23 8.59
CA GLN A 111 -11.04 0.56 8.80
C GLN A 111 -11.21 1.58 9.95
N THR A 112 -12.43 2.08 10.19
CA THR A 112 -12.73 2.93 11.35
C THR A 112 -12.44 2.17 12.64
N VAL A 113 -12.88 0.91 12.71
CA VAL A 113 -12.65 0.02 13.85
C VAL A 113 -11.18 -0.27 14.05
N ALA A 114 -10.49 -0.71 13.00
CA ALA A 114 -9.06 -1.06 13.05
C ALA A 114 -8.17 0.12 13.47
N ASN A 115 -8.39 1.30 12.88
CA ASN A 115 -7.62 2.51 13.21
C ASN A 115 -7.88 2.98 14.65
N CYS A 116 -9.13 2.85 15.14
CA CYS A 116 -9.46 3.19 16.51
C CYS A 116 -8.79 2.25 17.52
N TYR A 117 -8.76 0.94 17.24
CA TYR A 117 -8.02 -0.02 18.07
C TYR A 117 -6.53 0.29 18.11
N THR A 118 -5.91 0.57 16.96
CA THR A 118 -4.51 0.99 16.89
C THR A 118 -4.23 2.23 17.74
N ALA A 119 -5.11 3.23 17.71
CA ALA A 119 -4.99 4.43 18.56
C ALA A 119 -5.10 4.09 20.04
N THR A 120 -6.08 3.26 20.41
CA THR A 120 -6.33 2.88 21.80
C THR A 120 -5.18 2.03 22.37
N GLU A 121 -4.63 1.10 21.60
CA GLU A 121 -3.47 0.27 22.01
C GLU A 121 -2.22 1.13 22.27
N GLN A 122 -2.08 2.24 21.57
CA GLN A 122 -0.97 3.21 21.81
C GLN A 122 -1.27 4.20 22.92
N GLY A 123 -2.43 4.14 23.55
CA GLY A 123 -2.83 5.04 24.66
C GLY A 123 -3.19 6.45 24.19
N VAL A 124 -3.58 6.61 22.92
CA VAL A 124 -4.01 7.88 22.31
C VAL A 124 -5.47 8.15 22.69
N ASP A 125 -5.77 9.36 23.17
CA ASP A 125 -7.13 9.79 23.52
C ASP A 125 -7.95 9.99 22.21
N VAL A 126 -9.09 9.29 22.07
CA VAL A 126 -9.92 9.32 20.85
C VAL A 126 -11.14 10.21 21.05
N ILE A 127 -11.37 11.16 20.13
CA ILE A 127 -12.54 12.05 20.11
C ILE A 127 -13.41 11.70 18.90
N PRO A 128 -14.64 11.17 19.09
CA PRO A 128 -15.58 10.90 17.99
C PRO A 128 -16.10 12.19 17.34
N VAL A 129 -16.11 12.22 16.00
CA VAL A 129 -16.59 13.33 15.18
C VAL A 129 -17.52 12.77 14.10
N LEU A 130 -18.77 13.19 14.07
CA LEU A 130 -19.75 12.86 13.05
C LEU A 130 -19.70 13.92 11.96
N ASN A 131 -19.21 13.55 10.79
CA ASN A 131 -19.08 14.45 9.65
C ASN A 131 -20.23 14.30 8.65
N LYS A 132 -20.30 15.22 7.70
CA LYS A 132 -21.33 15.27 6.64
C LYS A 132 -22.76 15.47 7.19
N MET A 133 -22.89 16.22 8.26
CA MET A 133 -24.19 16.58 8.84
C MET A 133 -25.09 17.39 7.91
N ASP A 134 -24.54 17.95 6.85
CA ASP A 134 -25.26 18.65 5.77
C ASP A 134 -26.05 17.72 4.84
N LEU A 135 -25.79 16.41 4.88
CA LEU A 135 -26.48 15.45 4.03
C LEU A 135 -27.88 15.12 4.57
N PRO A 136 -28.91 15.05 3.69
CA PRO A 136 -30.29 14.70 4.12
C PRO A 136 -30.41 13.30 4.75
N GLN A 137 -29.52 12.39 4.39
CA GLN A 137 -29.47 11.02 4.91
C GLN A 137 -28.59 10.85 6.15
N ALA A 138 -28.09 11.94 6.76
CA ALA A 138 -27.33 11.86 8.00
C ALA A 138 -28.21 11.35 9.16
N GLU A 139 -27.77 10.28 9.81
CA GLU A 139 -28.44 9.65 10.95
C GLU A 139 -27.51 9.62 12.18
N PRO A 140 -27.25 10.78 12.85
CA PRO A 140 -26.26 10.88 13.91
C PRO A 140 -26.51 9.93 15.09
N GLU A 141 -27.77 9.76 15.53
CA GLU A 141 -28.08 8.90 16.67
C GLU A 141 -27.80 7.42 16.37
N ARG A 142 -28.03 6.99 15.13
CA ARG A 142 -27.67 5.65 14.67
C ARG A 142 -26.17 5.45 14.73
N VAL A 143 -25.41 6.40 14.18
CA VAL A 143 -23.94 6.29 14.10
C VAL A 143 -23.28 6.37 15.49
N ILE A 144 -23.86 7.15 16.43
CA ILE A 144 -23.44 7.14 17.83
C ILE A 144 -23.60 5.73 18.42
N GLY A 145 -24.77 5.10 18.22
CA GLY A 145 -24.99 3.73 18.66
C GLY A 145 -24.00 2.73 18.04
N GLU A 146 -23.73 2.84 16.74
CA GLU A 146 -22.73 2.00 16.05
C GLU A 146 -21.31 2.17 16.64
N ILE A 147 -20.89 3.40 16.95
CA ILE A 147 -19.58 3.66 17.57
C ILE A 147 -19.51 3.02 18.96
N GLU A 148 -20.57 3.17 19.78
CA GLU A 148 -20.62 2.57 21.11
C GLU A 148 -20.69 1.03 21.07
N ASP A 149 -21.49 0.46 20.16
CA ASP A 149 -21.72 -0.99 20.08
C ASP A 149 -20.59 -1.75 19.37
N ILE A 150 -20.01 -1.16 18.30
CA ILE A 150 -19.00 -1.84 17.45
C ILE A 150 -17.59 -1.55 17.94
N ILE A 151 -17.28 -0.29 18.23
CA ILE A 151 -15.93 0.13 18.63
C ILE A 151 -15.75 0.07 20.16
N GLY A 152 -16.84 0.31 20.91
CA GLY A 152 -16.81 0.25 22.37
C GLY A 152 -16.29 1.52 23.05
N ILE A 153 -16.27 2.66 22.36
CA ILE A 153 -15.90 3.97 22.94
C ILE A 153 -17.15 4.84 23.17
N PRO A 154 -17.19 5.67 24.25
CA PRO A 154 -18.29 6.59 24.47
C PRO A 154 -18.42 7.60 23.32
N ALA A 155 -19.61 7.70 22.72
CA ALA A 155 -19.87 8.58 21.58
C ALA A 155 -21.05 9.55 21.76
N ARG A 156 -21.69 9.59 22.94
CA ARG A 156 -22.81 10.52 23.21
C ARG A 156 -22.42 11.98 23.07
N ASP A 157 -21.16 12.30 23.39
CA ASP A 157 -20.58 13.63 23.26
C ASP A 157 -19.83 13.82 21.94
N ALA A 158 -20.15 13.02 20.91
CA ALA A 158 -19.55 13.14 19.59
C ALA A 158 -19.88 14.51 18.97
N LEU A 159 -18.86 15.12 18.36
CA LEU A 159 -19.02 16.42 17.71
C LEU A 159 -19.71 16.26 16.37
N ARG A 160 -20.74 17.06 16.10
CA ARG A 160 -21.52 17.02 14.86
C ARG A 160 -21.08 18.16 13.96
N VAL A 161 -20.56 17.81 12.79
CA VAL A 161 -19.92 18.80 11.91
C VAL A 161 -20.22 18.55 10.44
N SER A 162 -20.04 19.57 9.63
CA SER A 162 -19.91 19.46 8.19
C SER A 162 -18.58 20.11 7.76
N ALA A 163 -17.62 19.30 7.40
CA ALA A 163 -16.37 19.79 6.85
C ALA A 163 -16.60 20.59 5.55
N LYS A 164 -17.62 20.21 4.76
CA LYS A 164 -18.01 20.91 3.53
C LYS A 164 -18.48 22.33 3.79
N THR A 165 -19.38 22.54 4.75
CA THR A 165 -19.94 23.88 5.05
C THR A 165 -19.10 24.66 6.07
N GLY A 166 -18.28 23.97 6.86
CA GLY A 166 -17.51 24.53 7.98
C GLY A 166 -18.29 24.56 9.30
N GLU A 167 -19.53 24.11 9.33
CA GLU A 167 -20.38 24.07 10.54
C GLU A 167 -19.80 23.13 11.59
N GLY A 168 -19.70 23.59 12.85
CA GLY A 168 -19.21 22.83 13.98
C GLY A 168 -17.67 22.62 14.01
N VAL A 169 -16.94 23.00 12.96
CA VAL A 169 -15.48 22.78 12.88
C VAL A 169 -14.69 23.52 13.96
N PRO A 170 -15.02 24.77 14.34
CA PRO A 170 -14.36 25.45 15.47
C PRO A 170 -14.49 24.71 16.80
N ASP A 171 -15.62 24.02 17.02
CA ASP A 171 -15.84 23.26 18.26
C ASP A 171 -14.93 22.03 18.36
N ILE A 172 -14.47 21.48 17.22
CA ILE A 172 -13.47 20.40 17.21
C ILE A 172 -12.15 20.93 17.77
N LEU A 173 -11.67 22.12 17.35
CA LEU A 173 -10.40 22.68 17.83
C LEU A 173 -10.46 22.97 19.32
N GLU A 174 -11.60 23.45 19.83
CA GLU A 174 -11.81 23.63 21.27
C GLU A 174 -11.83 22.29 22.02
N ALA A 175 -12.44 21.26 21.45
CA ALA A 175 -12.43 19.90 22.03
C ALA A 175 -11.02 19.29 22.03
N VAL A 176 -10.22 19.50 20.99
CA VAL A 176 -8.80 19.11 20.95
C VAL A 176 -8.04 19.73 22.11
N ILE A 177 -8.23 21.03 22.37
CA ILE A 177 -7.58 21.73 23.47
C ILE A 177 -8.03 21.20 24.84
N GLY A 178 -9.35 20.98 25.00
CA GLY A 178 -9.95 20.62 26.29
C GLY A 178 -9.84 19.12 26.64
N ARG A 179 -9.85 18.22 25.64
CA ARG A 179 -9.95 16.77 25.86
C ARG A 179 -8.62 16.04 25.63
N ILE A 180 -7.73 16.55 24.75
CA ILE A 180 -6.42 15.93 24.51
C ILE A 180 -5.41 16.48 25.50
N LYS A 181 -4.63 15.58 26.10
CA LYS A 181 -3.57 15.95 27.05
C LYS A 181 -2.43 16.71 26.35
N PRO A 182 -1.78 17.67 27.05
CA PRO A 182 -0.54 18.23 26.52
C PRO A 182 0.56 17.16 26.46
N PRO A 183 1.55 17.32 25.56
CA PRO A 183 2.66 16.41 25.47
C PRO A 183 3.44 16.32 26.77
N ALA A 184 3.85 15.10 27.13
CA ALA A 184 4.76 14.84 28.24
C ALA A 184 6.22 14.98 27.78
N GLY A 185 7.12 15.31 28.72
CA GLY A 185 8.58 15.41 28.47
C GLY A 185 9.25 16.43 29.35
N ASP A 186 10.58 16.44 29.39
CA ASP A 186 11.40 17.35 30.15
C ASP A 186 12.27 18.23 29.23
N PRO A 187 11.98 19.53 29.10
CA PRO A 187 12.81 20.45 28.29
C PRO A 187 14.27 20.57 28.77
N GLY A 188 14.57 20.23 30.02
CA GLY A 188 15.92 20.29 30.61
C GLY A 188 16.74 19.00 30.46
N ALA A 189 16.10 17.91 30.04
CA ALA A 189 16.74 16.62 29.83
C ALA A 189 17.62 16.60 28.56
N PRO A 190 18.50 15.59 28.41
CA PRO A 190 19.16 15.34 27.11
C PRO A 190 18.16 15.16 25.98
N LEU A 191 18.50 15.72 24.82
CA LEU A 191 17.62 15.62 23.65
C LEU A 191 17.28 14.16 23.32
N LYS A 192 15.99 13.91 23.14
CA LYS A 192 15.45 12.72 22.51
C LYS A 192 14.38 13.15 21.51
N ALA A 193 14.65 12.95 20.24
CA ALA A 193 13.67 13.19 19.19
C ALA A 193 13.49 11.91 18.36
N LEU A 194 12.26 11.50 18.16
CA LEU A 194 11.90 10.32 17.36
C LEU A 194 11.77 10.73 15.91
N ILE A 195 12.46 10.06 15.00
CA ILE A 195 12.25 10.21 13.55
C ILE A 195 10.94 9.50 13.20
N ILE A 196 9.92 10.28 12.85
CA ILE A 196 8.61 9.77 12.46
C ILE A 196 8.62 9.40 10.98
N ASP A 197 9.26 10.25 10.16
CA ASP A 197 9.36 10.11 8.73
C ASP A 197 10.67 10.69 8.20
N SER A 198 11.10 10.27 7.02
CA SER A 198 12.27 10.84 6.34
C SER A 198 12.15 10.71 4.83
N TRP A 199 12.68 11.68 4.09
CA TRP A 199 12.72 11.66 2.62
C TRP A 199 13.97 12.34 2.12
N PHE A 200 14.28 12.08 0.86
CA PHE A 200 15.43 12.69 0.19
C PHE A 200 14.99 13.91 -0.62
N ASP A 201 15.64 15.03 -0.34
CA ASP A 201 15.54 16.25 -1.14
C ASP A 201 16.85 16.46 -1.90
N ASN A 202 16.77 16.79 -3.19
CA ASN A 202 17.95 16.90 -4.05
C ASN A 202 18.87 18.07 -3.66
N TYR A 203 18.38 19.06 -2.91
CA TYR A 203 19.13 20.26 -2.53
C TYR A 203 19.72 20.16 -1.13
N VAL A 204 18.94 19.66 -0.17
CA VAL A 204 19.34 19.64 1.25
C VAL A 204 19.71 18.24 1.76
N GLY A 205 19.61 17.21 0.92
CA GLY A 205 19.83 15.82 1.32
C GLY A 205 18.65 15.22 2.07
N VAL A 206 18.91 14.39 3.08
CA VAL A 206 17.84 13.76 3.87
C VAL A 206 17.19 14.79 4.78
N VAL A 207 15.88 14.92 4.68
CA VAL A 207 15.01 15.65 5.59
C VAL A 207 14.38 14.67 6.55
N MET A 208 14.51 14.90 7.84
CA MET A 208 13.92 14.08 8.90
C MET A 208 12.75 14.82 9.53
N LEU A 209 11.57 14.23 9.57
CA LEU A 209 10.44 14.70 10.37
C LEU A 209 10.57 14.10 11.77
N VAL A 210 10.67 14.94 12.79
CA VAL A 210 10.93 14.48 14.15
C VAL A 210 9.86 14.97 15.13
N ARG A 211 9.56 14.13 16.13
CA ARG A 211 8.87 14.49 17.35
C ARG A 211 9.88 14.65 18.48
N VAL A 212 10.05 15.85 18.99
CA VAL A 212 10.91 16.10 20.16
C VAL A 212 10.16 15.66 21.42
N VAL A 213 10.67 14.65 22.10
CA VAL A 213 10.12 14.13 23.36
C VAL A 213 10.75 14.87 24.54
N ASP A 214 12.07 14.88 24.64
CA ASP A 214 12.82 15.55 25.70
C ASP A 214 13.84 16.52 25.11
N GLY A 215 14.19 17.57 25.88
CA GLY A 215 15.24 18.51 25.52
C GLY A 215 14.81 19.50 24.44
N ALA A 216 15.79 19.98 23.69
CA ALA A 216 15.60 20.90 22.57
C ALA A 216 16.68 20.68 21.51
N LEU A 217 16.37 21.02 20.26
CA LEU A 217 17.26 20.95 19.10
C LEU A 217 17.31 22.32 18.41
N LYS A 218 18.52 22.78 18.06
CA LYS A 218 18.74 24.05 17.38
C LYS A 218 19.62 23.87 16.13
N PRO A 219 19.55 24.80 15.18
CA PRO A 219 20.54 24.86 14.11
C PRO A 219 21.96 24.99 14.70
N LYS A 220 22.94 24.35 14.05
CA LYS A 220 24.34 24.22 14.45
C LYS A 220 24.61 23.25 15.61
N ASP A 221 23.58 22.59 16.17
CA ASP A 221 23.80 21.49 17.10
C ASP A 221 24.43 20.30 16.37
N ARG A 222 25.36 19.60 17.04
CA ARG A 222 25.87 18.34 16.54
C ARG A 222 24.99 17.21 17.01
N ILE A 223 24.22 16.64 16.08
CA ILE A 223 23.30 15.55 16.34
C ILE A 223 23.99 14.20 16.20
N LEU A 224 23.52 13.21 16.95
CA LEU A 224 23.89 11.81 16.90
C LEU A 224 22.66 10.99 16.62
N LEU A 225 22.69 10.16 15.57
CA LEU A 225 21.68 9.15 15.28
C LEU A 225 22.04 7.89 16.08
N MET A 226 21.16 7.46 17.00
CA MET A 226 21.51 6.46 18.00
C MET A 226 21.64 5.04 17.42
N SER A 227 20.93 4.72 16.33
CA SER A 227 20.99 3.40 15.70
C SER A 227 22.28 3.18 14.90
N SER A 228 22.71 4.20 14.14
CA SER A 228 23.90 4.13 13.29
C SER A 228 25.17 4.61 13.99
N GLY A 229 25.06 5.39 15.07
CA GLY A 229 26.17 6.06 15.71
C GLY A 229 26.76 7.22 14.89
N ALA A 230 26.12 7.61 13.79
CA ALA A 230 26.58 8.64 12.90
C ALA A 230 26.29 10.05 13.47
N ASN A 231 27.27 10.96 13.30
CA ASN A 231 27.18 12.34 13.78
C ASN A 231 27.08 13.30 12.60
N PHE A 232 26.13 14.24 12.71
CA PHE A 232 25.91 15.27 11.70
C PHE A 232 25.77 16.65 12.33
N LEU A 233 26.02 17.69 11.55
CA LEU A 233 25.73 19.07 11.98
C LEU A 233 24.30 19.41 11.55
N CYS A 234 23.44 19.76 12.48
CA CYS A 234 22.10 20.26 12.20
C CYS A 234 22.22 21.60 11.44
N GLU A 235 21.78 21.65 10.20
CA GLU A 235 21.82 22.85 9.36
C GLU A 235 20.60 23.73 9.60
N GLN A 236 19.42 23.11 9.59
CA GLN A 236 18.16 23.81 9.74
C GLN A 236 17.15 22.96 10.52
N VAL A 237 16.32 23.63 11.29
CA VAL A 237 15.10 23.08 11.89
C VAL A 237 13.91 23.97 11.53
N GLY A 238 12.72 23.39 11.49
CA GLY A 238 11.51 24.14 11.17
C GLY A 238 10.25 23.30 11.33
N VAL A 239 9.14 23.87 10.92
CA VAL A 239 7.81 23.27 10.96
C VAL A 239 7.14 23.42 9.59
N PHE A 240 6.15 22.59 9.30
CA PHE A 240 5.28 22.75 8.13
C PHE A 240 4.00 23.49 8.54
N THR A 241 3.64 24.58 7.81
CA THR A 241 2.46 25.43 8.11
C THR A 241 1.56 25.72 6.91
N PRO A 242 1.11 24.84 6.02
CA PRO A 242 1.67 23.59 5.46
C PRO A 242 3.02 23.74 4.76
N LYS A 243 3.39 24.95 4.34
CA LYS A 243 4.72 25.22 3.73
C LYS A 243 5.81 25.15 4.79
N ALA A 244 6.99 24.70 4.40
CA ALA A 244 8.15 24.65 5.29
C ALA A 244 8.52 26.06 5.81
N LYS A 245 8.56 26.21 7.13
CA LYS A 245 8.95 27.45 7.81
C LYS A 245 10.09 27.17 8.78
N ALA A 246 11.23 27.83 8.57
CA ALA A 246 12.37 27.72 9.46
C ALA A 246 12.04 28.26 10.86
N LYS A 247 12.61 27.64 11.90
CA LYS A 247 12.53 28.05 13.30
C LYS A 247 13.94 28.15 13.93
N ASP A 248 14.06 28.88 15.01
CA ASP A 248 15.30 29.00 15.79
C ASP A 248 15.60 27.75 16.63
N GLY A 249 14.64 26.81 16.73
CA GLY A 249 14.77 25.57 17.44
C GLY A 249 13.45 24.80 17.55
N LEU A 250 13.54 23.54 17.92
CA LEU A 250 12.41 22.69 18.29
C LEU A 250 12.57 22.29 19.76
N ALA A 251 11.54 22.49 20.55
CA ALA A 251 11.50 22.16 21.97
C ALA A 251 10.71 20.87 22.24
N ALA A 252 10.85 20.33 23.45
CA ALA A 252 10.07 19.18 23.90
C ALA A 252 8.57 19.38 23.65
N GLY A 253 7.92 18.40 23.07
CA GLY A 253 6.51 18.44 22.67
C GLY A 253 6.26 18.89 21.24
N GLU A 254 7.20 19.49 20.54
CA GLU A 254 7.01 19.96 19.16
C GLU A 254 7.30 18.88 18.13
N VAL A 255 6.61 18.97 16.99
CA VAL A 255 6.86 18.21 15.77
C VAL A 255 7.42 19.15 14.72
N GLY A 256 8.48 18.74 14.03
CA GLY A 256 9.09 19.59 13.01
C GLY A 256 10.11 18.83 12.16
N PHE A 257 10.67 19.52 11.18
CA PHE A 257 11.70 18.94 10.31
C PHE A 257 13.11 19.35 10.71
N VAL A 258 14.06 18.49 10.36
CA VAL A 258 15.50 18.68 10.60
C VAL A 258 16.26 18.34 9.34
N THR A 259 17.18 19.21 8.91
CA THR A 259 18.15 18.91 7.85
C THR A 259 19.57 18.95 8.42
N ALA A 260 20.42 18.07 7.95
CA ALA A 260 21.80 17.95 8.46
C ALA A 260 22.79 17.54 7.37
N GLY A 261 22.52 17.84 6.10
CA GLY A 261 23.38 17.54 4.96
C GLY A 261 23.67 16.05 4.80
N ILE A 262 22.78 15.17 5.26
CA ILE A 262 22.94 13.72 5.20
C ILE A 262 22.75 13.26 3.75
N LYS A 263 23.77 12.65 3.17
CA LYS A 263 23.74 12.09 1.81
C LYS A 263 23.54 10.57 1.80
N GLU A 264 23.93 9.90 2.87
CA GLU A 264 23.74 8.46 3.02
C GLU A 264 22.30 8.15 3.45
N LEU A 265 21.51 7.63 2.53
CA LEU A 265 20.09 7.31 2.75
C LEU A 265 19.87 6.36 3.94
N LYS A 266 20.78 5.42 4.16
CA LYS A 266 20.70 4.43 5.25
C LYS A 266 20.99 4.98 6.64
N ALA A 267 21.51 6.19 6.75
CA ALA A 267 21.92 6.76 8.03
C ALA A 267 20.72 7.22 8.89
N ALA A 268 19.69 7.83 8.28
CA ALA A 268 18.54 8.40 8.97
C ALA A 268 17.28 7.53 8.80
N ARG A 269 17.20 6.46 9.56
CA ARG A 269 16.07 5.52 9.50
C ARG A 269 14.88 6.03 10.30
N VAL A 270 13.69 5.81 9.77
CA VAL A 270 12.43 6.05 10.50
C VAL A 270 12.38 5.17 11.75
N GLY A 271 11.95 5.74 12.89
CA GLY A 271 11.97 5.08 14.20
C GLY A 271 13.28 5.22 14.97
N ASP A 272 14.33 5.81 14.37
CA ASP A 272 15.57 6.09 15.10
C ASP A 272 15.42 7.29 16.04
N THR A 273 16.31 7.38 17.02
CA THR A 273 16.37 8.47 17.99
C THR A 273 17.50 9.43 17.65
N VAL A 274 17.15 10.69 17.49
CA VAL A 274 18.10 11.79 17.37
C VAL A 274 18.41 12.33 18.77
N THR A 275 19.71 12.46 19.10
CA THR A 275 20.19 13.08 20.34
C THR A 275 21.34 14.04 20.05
N LEU A 276 21.80 14.78 21.06
CA LEU A 276 22.98 15.66 20.91
C LEU A 276 24.26 14.87 21.17
N ALA A 277 25.23 14.96 20.25
CA ALA A 277 26.52 14.27 20.39
C ALA A 277 27.31 14.69 21.65
N GLN A 278 27.14 15.96 22.13
CA GLN A 278 27.81 16.47 23.31
C GLN A 278 27.16 16.00 24.64
N ARG A 279 25.84 15.72 24.60
CA ARG A 279 25.07 15.25 25.76
C ARG A 279 24.07 14.19 25.31
N PRO A 280 24.55 13.00 24.95
CA PRO A 280 23.69 11.97 24.40
C PRO A 280 22.71 11.44 25.44
N ALA A 281 21.52 11.05 24.99
CA ALA A 281 20.57 10.33 25.81
C ALA A 281 21.09 8.92 26.15
N ALA A 282 20.80 8.45 27.35
CA ALA A 282 21.29 7.16 27.83
C ALA A 282 20.64 5.96 27.12
N ARG A 283 19.41 6.12 26.63
CA ARG A 283 18.64 5.06 25.94
C ARG A 283 17.85 5.69 24.77
N PRO A 284 17.75 4.96 23.65
CA PRO A 284 16.89 5.39 22.54
C PRO A 284 15.41 5.34 22.96
N LEU A 285 14.58 6.05 22.22
CA LEU A 285 13.13 5.89 22.27
C LEU A 285 12.73 4.53 21.70
N PRO A 286 11.57 3.99 22.10
CA PRO A 286 11.01 2.82 21.42
C PRO A 286 10.83 3.17 19.93
N GLY A 287 11.46 2.40 19.06
CA GLY A 287 11.27 2.51 17.62
C GLY A 287 9.95 1.88 17.18
N PHE A 288 9.75 1.84 15.88
CA PHE A 288 8.59 1.17 15.29
C PHE A 288 8.85 -0.32 15.08
N LYS A 289 7.79 -1.13 15.19
CA LYS A 289 7.86 -2.55 14.84
C LYS A 289 8.12 -2.68 13.34
N GLU A 290 9.04 -3.56 12.97
CA GLU A 290 9.27 -3.87 11.58
C GLU A 290 8.10 -4.71 11.03
N ILE A 291 7.44 -4.21 10.00
CA ILE A 291 6.37 -4.95 9.33
C ILE A 291 6.96 -5.72 8.15
N LYS A 292 6.61 -6.99 8.05
CA LYS A 292 7.03 -7.83 6.94
C LYS A 292 6.09 -7.63 5.76
N PRO A 293 6.62 -7.46 4.54
CA PRO A 293 5.81 -7.45 3.34
C PRO A 293 4.96 -8.72 3.22
N GLN A 294 3.76 -8.56 2.69
CA GLN A 294 2.82 -9.65 2.48
C GLN A 294 2.71 -10.04 1.00
N VAL A 295 2.97 -9.09 0.11
CA VAL A 295 2.83 -9.21 -1.33
C VAL A 295 4.17 -8.95 -2.00
N PHE A 296 4.53 -9.76 -2.97
CA PHE A 296 5.80 -9.64 -3.69
C PHE A 296 5.56 -9.60 -5.20
N ALA A 297 6.25 -8.69 -5.89
CA ALA A 297 6.28 -8.63 -7.34
C ALA A 297 7.69 -8.32 -7.85
N GLY A 298 8.01 -8.78 -9.04
CA GLY A 298 9.23 -8.38 -9.73
C GLY A 298 9.00 -7.06 -10.49
N LEU A 299 9.90 -6.10 -10.33
CA LEU A 299 9.95 -4.85 -11.09
C LEU A 299 11.17 -4.87 -12.01
N TYR A 300 10.92 -4.75 -13.30
CA TYR A 300 11.97 -4.81 -14.33
C TYR A 300 11.89 -3.57 -15.20
N PRO A 301 13.01 -2.90 -15.49
CA PRO A 301 13.01 -1.80 -16.45
C PRO A 301 12.74 -2.32 -17.86
N VAL A 302 11.99 -1.57 -18.66
CA VAL A 302 11.76 -1.92 -20.08
C VAL A 302 13.08 -1.88 -20.86
N ASP A 303 13.92 -0.89 -20.59
CA ASP A 303 15.29 -0.81 -21.13
C ASP A 303 16.29 -1.38 -20.10
N ALA A 304 17.00 -2.43 -20.49
CA ALA A 304 18.01 -3.07 -19.63
C ALA A 304 19.12 -2.10 -19.17
N GLY A 305 19.37 -1.01 -19.89
CA GLY A 305 20.31 0.05 -19.51
C GLY A 305 19.87 0.87 -18.30
N GLU A 306 18.58 0.85 -17.93
CA GLU A 306 18.02 1.61 -16.81
C GLU A 306 18.06 0.86 -15.46
N TYR A 307 18.71 -0.31 -15.38
CA TYR A 307 18.79 -1.09 -14.14
C TYR A 307 19.37 -0.30 -12.95
N GLU A 308 20.48 0.42 -13.18
CA GLU A 308 21.12 1.24 -12.14
C GLU A 308 20.23 2.43 -11.73
N ALA A 309 19.54 3.05 -12.68
CA ALA A 309 18.60 4.13 -12.40
C ALA A 309 17.41 3.63 -11.55
N LEU A 310 16.90 2.42 -11.84
CA LEU A 310 15.86 1.78 -11.05
C LEU A 310 16.34 1.48 -9.63
N ARG A 311 17.57 1.00 -9.46
CA ARG A 311 18.16 0.77 -8.14
C ARG A 311 18.20 2.05 -7.31
N ASP A 312 18.69 3.14 -7.91
CA ASP A 312 18.80 4.43 -7.22
C ASP A 312 17.42 5.01 -6.88
N ALA A 313 16.41 4.83 -7.75
CA ALA A 313 15.03 5.22 -7.50
C ALA A 313 14.41 4.42 -6.34
N LEU A 314 14.60 3.10 -6.32
CA LEU A 314 14.13 2.23 -5.23
C LEU A 314 14.81 2.57 -3.89
N GLU A 315 16.10 2.90 -3.89
CA GLU A 315 16.83 3.31 -2.68
C GLU A 315 16.27 4.61 -2.09
N LYS A 316 15.97 5.60 -2.93
CA LYS A 316 15.35 6.87 -2.52
C LYS A 316 13.92 6.65 -2.03
N LEU A 317 13.17 5.80 -2.73
CA LEU A 317 11.78 5.50 -2.36
C LEU A 317 11.71 4.74 -1.02
N HIS A 318 12.61 3.76 -0.80
CA HIS A 318 12.70 3.01 0.45
C HIS A 318 13.03 3.89 1.68
N LEU A 319 13.77 4.97 1.51
CA LEU A 319 13.97 5.94 2.61
C LEU A 319 12.65 6.58 3.03
N ASN A 320 11.82 6.93 2.05
CA ASN A 320 10.52 7.55 2.24
C ASN A 320 9.45 6.55 2.70
N ASP A 321 9.58 5.31 2.24
CA ASP A 321 8.68 4.19 2.52
C ASP A 321 9.48 2.99 3.01
N SER A 322 9.72 2.92 4.31
CA SER A 322 10.53 1.84 4.91
C SER A 322 9.82 0.48 4.97
N SER A 323 8.55 0.42 4.56
CA SER A 323 7.82 -0.84 4.41
C SER A 323 8.14 -1.55 3.09
N LEU A 324 8.57 -0.80 2.07
CA LEU A 324 9.05 -1.35 0.80
C LEU A 324 10.35 -2.14 1.04
N ARG A 325 10.40 -3.39 0.62
CA ARG A 325 11.65 -4.17 0.54
C ARG A 325 11.97 -4.46 -0.90
N TYR A 326 13.25 -4.51 -1.23
CA TYR A 326 13.69 -4.87 -2.56
C TYR A 326 15.02 -5.61 -2.55
N GLU A 327 15.14 -6.60 -3.42
CA GLU A 327 16.34 -7.41 -3.62
C GLU A 327 16.60 -7.58 -5.12
N PRO A 328 17.88 -7.61 -5.56
CA PRO A 328 18.19 -7.89 -6.95
C PRO A 328 17.60 -9.23 -7.41
N GLU A 329 16.97 -9.23 -8.56
CA GLU A 329 16.40 -10.42 -9.18
C GLU A 329 16.79 -10.47 -10.68
N SER A 330 16.87 -11.68 -11.23
CA SER A 330 17.05 -11.89 -12.65
C SER A 330 16.00 -12.84 -13.19
N SER A 331 15.42 -12.50 -14.32
CA SER A 331 14.50 -13.32 -15.09
C SER A 331 15.11 -13.68 -16.43
N GLN A 332 14.90 -14.91 -16.89
CA GLN A 332 15.34 -15.32 -18.24
C GLN A 332 14.59 -14.56 -19.33
N ALA A 333 13.34 -14.18 -19.05
CA ALA A 333 12.49 -13.47 -20.00
C ALA A 333 12.68 -11.95 -19.96
N LEU A 334 12.93 -11.35 -18.78
CA LEU A 334 12.90 -9.91 -18.54
C LEU A 334 14.30 -9.30 -18.24
N GLY A 335 15.32 -10.13 -18.03
CA GLY A 335 16.66 -9.67 -17.68
C GLY A 335 16.83 -9.34 -16.20
N PHE A 336 17.58 -8.28 -15.89
CA PHE A 336 17.86 -7.84 -14.52
C PHE A 336 16.80 -6.87 -14.02
N GLY A 337 16.36 -7.05 -12.78
CA GLY A 337 15.38 -6.24 -12.08
C GLY A 337 15.47 -6.43 -10.58
N PHE A 338 14.36 -6.15 -9.89
CA PHE A 338 14.28 -6.27 -8.44
C PHE A 338 13.02 -7.03 -8.03
N ARG A 339 13.16 -7.94 -7.09
CA ARG A 339 12.05 -8.52 -6.34
C ARG A 339 11.68 -7.55 -5.23
N CYS A 340 10.48 -7.01 -5.29
CA CYS A 340 9.99 -6.02 -4.34
C CYS A 340 8.88 -6.62 -3.47
N GLY A 341 8.91 -6.28 -2.17
CA GLY A 341 7.91 -6.68 -1.20
C GLY A 341 7.08 -5.47 -0.77
N PHE A 342 5.76 -5.64 -0.71
CA PHE A 342 4.74 -4.64 -0.45
C PHE A 342 3.81 -5.06 0.66
N LEU A 343 3.12 -4.11 1.29
CA LEU A 343 2.12 -4.40 2.32
C LEU A 343 0.83 -4.98 1.72
N GLY A 344 0.44 -4.51 0.54
CA GLY A 344 -0.74 -4.96 -0.20
C GLY A 344 -0.69 -4.54 -1.66
N LEU A 345 -1.79 -4.72 -2.40
CA LEU A 345 -1.89 -4.38 -3.82
C LEU A 345 -1.90 -2.87 -4.06
N LEU A 346 -2.63 -2.12 -3.25
CA LEU A 346 -2.68 -0.67 -3.39
C LEU A 346 -1.29 -0.07 -3.15
N HIS A 347 -0.53 -0.62 -2.19
CA HIS A 347 0.84 -0.23 -1.96
C HIS A 347 1.74 -0.53 -3.18
N LEU A 348 1.59 -1.71 -3.82
CA LEU A 348 2.30 -2.06 -5.05
C LEU A 348 1.99 -1.06 -6.18
N ASP A 349 0.72 -0.78 -6.43
CA ASP A 349 0.29 0.15 -7.48
C ASP A 349 0.86 1.55 -7.27
N ILE A 350 0.84 2.02 -6.02
CA ILE A 350 1.37 3.34 -5.67
C ILE A 350 2.88 3.42 -5.84
N VAL A 351 3.62 2.40 -5.39
CA VAL A 351 5.07 2.34 -5.58
C VAL A 351 5.42 2.32 -7.07
N GLN A 352 4.71 1.54 -7.87
CA GLN A 352 4.91 1.51 -9.32
C GLN A 352 4.64 2.88 -9.95
N GLU A 353 3.50 3.51 -9.67
CA GLU A 353 3.17 4.82 -10.23
C GLU A 353 4.14 5.91 -9.76
N ARG A 354 4.62 5.86 -8.52
CA ARG A 354 5.65 6.78 -8.03
C ARG A 354 6.98 6.60 -8.78
N LEU A 355 7.42 5.36 -9.03
CA LEU A 355 8.61 5.09 -9.83
C LEU A 355 8.46 5.60 -11.26
N GLU A 356 7.27 5.45 -11.86
CA GLU A 356 6.97 5.94 -13.20
C GLU A 356 6.92 7.48 -13.26
N ARG A 357 6.24 8.15 -12.32
CA ARG A 357 5.97 9.59 -12.36
C ARG A 357 7.10 10.44 -11.75
N GLU A 358 7.61 10.06 -10.57
CA GLU A 358 8.62 10.85 -9.85
C GLU A 358 10.04 10.61 -10.39
N TYR A 359 10.31 9.38 -10.87
CA TYR A 359 11.64 8.97 -11.32
C TYR A 359 11.73 8.71 -12.83
N GLY A 360 10.60 8.80 -13.56
CA GLY A 360 10.55 8.62 -15.01
C GLY A 360 10.87 7.22 -15.50
N MET A 361 10.68 6.20 -14.65
CA MET A 361 10.98 4.81 -14.96
C MET A 361 9.86 4.16 -15.79
N ASN A 362 10.23 3.42 -16.84
CA ASN A 362 9.30 2.55 -17.56
C ASN A 362 9.45 1.12 -17.06
N LEU A 363 8.42 0.57 -16.42
CA LEU A 363 8.52 -0.70 -15.70
C LEU A 363 7.61 -1.80 -16.24
N ILE A 364 8.12 -3.03 -16.18
CA ILE A 364 7.35 -4.25 -16.30
C ILE A 364 7.18 -4.82 -14.91
N THR A 365 5.94 -4.97 -14.47
CA THR A 365 5.59 -5.57 -13.17
C THR A 365 5.10 -6.99 -13.40
N THR A 366 5.67 -7.96 -12.68
CA THR A 366 5.18 -9.35 -12.70
C THR A 366 3.92 -9.47 -11.84
N ALA A 367 3.19 -10.60 -11.98
CA ALA A 367 2.05 -10.88 -11.12
C ALA A 367 2.46 -10.84 -9.63
N PRO A 368 1.64 -10.21 -8.77
CA PRO A 368 1.86 -10.23 -7.34
C PRO A 368 1.70 -11.66 -6.80
N THR A 369 2.54 -12.00 -5.87
CA THR A 369 2.55 -13.30 -5.19
C THR A 369 2.68 -13.09 -3.70
N VAL A 370 2.27 -14.09 -2.92
CA VAL A 370 2.46 -14.13 -1.47
C VAL A 370 3.69 -14.96 -1.13
N VAL A 371 4.16 -14.91 0.11
CA VAL A 371 5.21 -15.80 0.60
C VAL A 371 4.61 -17.17 0.88
N TYR A 372 5.19 -18.22 0.31
CA TYR A 372 4.84 -19.60 0.61
C TYR A 372 5.93 -20.24 1.47
N GLN A 373 5.56 -21.10 2.39
CA GLN A 373 6.50 -21.95 3.11
C GLN A 373 6.49 -23.35 2.52
N VAL A 374 7.67 -23.84 2.15
CA VAL A 374 7.84 -25.17 1.57
C VAL A 374 8.63 -26.01 2.52
N LEU A 375 7.99 -27.03 3.08
CA LEU A 375 8.66 -28.06 3.86
C LEU A 375 9.21 -29.12 2.91
N GLN A 376 10.52 -29.28 2.90
CA GLN A 376 11.19 -30.32 2.13
C GLN A 376 11.19 -31.66 2.89
N ARG A 377 11.39 -32.75 2.17
CA ARG A 377 11.41 -34.11 2.74
C ARG A 377 12.57 -34.35 3.70
N ASP A 378 13.63 -33.55 3.61
CA ASP A 378 14.77 -33.54 4.52
C ASP A 378 14.52 -32.77 5.82
N GLY A 379 13.32 -32.15 5.96
CA GLY A 379 12.92 -31.33 7.10
C GLY A 379 13.27 -29.85 6.96
N THR A 380 13.90 -29.42 5.87
CA THR A 380 14.24 -28.00 5.64
C THR A 380 12.99 -27.21 5.31
N LEU A 381 12.79 -26.07 5.99
CA LEU A 381 11.72 -25.12 5.70
C LEU A 381 12.27 -23.97 4.87
N LEU A 382 11.71 -23.78 3.67
CA LEU A 382 12.09 -22.70 2.76
C LEU A 382 10.94 -21.69 2.64
N GLU A 383 11.26 -20.40 2.62
CA GLU A 383 10.33 -19.34 2.25
C GLU A 383 10.49 -19.02 0.77
N ILE A 384 9.40 -19.10 0.03
CA ILE A 384 9.37 -18.91 -1.43
C ILE A 384 8.49 -17.71 -1.75
N GLU A 385 9.10 -16.65 -2.21
CA GLU A 385 8.45 -15.41 -2.66
C GLU A 385 8.21 -15.40 -4.16
N ASN A 386 9.05 -16.10 -4.92
CA ASN A 386 8.95 -16.22 -6.37
C ASN A 386 8.54 -17.65 -6.78
N PRO A 387 7.39 -17.84 -7.45
CA PRO A 387 6.92 -19.15 -7.89
C PRO A 387 7.92 -19.92 -8.77
N SER A 388 8.75 -19.21 -9.55
CA SER A 388 9.74 -19.86 -10.42
C SER A 388 10.85 -20.59 -9.64
N ARG A 389 11.08 -20.19 -8.37
CA ARG A 389 12.07 -20.77 -7.45
C ARG A 389 11.53 -21.96 -6.64
N LEU A 390 10.28 -22.37 -6.88
CA LEU A 390 9.73 -23.54 -6.19
C LEU A 390 10.59 -24.78 -6.49
N PRO A 391 11.04 -25.54 -5.46
CA PRO A 391 11.82 -26.75 -5.63
C PRO A 391 11.12 -27.80 -6.48
N ASP A 392 11.86 -28.82 -6.92
CA ASP A 392 11.27 -29.95 -7.65
C ASP A 392 10.20 -30.65 -6.82
N PRO A 393 9.03 -30.99 -7.40
CA PRO A 393 7.93 -31.62 -6.67
C PRO A 393 8.33 -32.89 -5.91
N GLY A 394 9.37 -33.62 -6.37
CA GLY A 394 9.89 -34.81 -5.73
C GLY A 394 10.57 -34.56 -4.37
N THR A 395 11.08 -33.35 -4.14
CA THR A 395 11.74 -32.95 -2.88
C THR A 395 10.79 -32.31 -1.88
N ILE A 396 9.60 -31.93 -2.31
CA ILE A 396 8.61 -31.24 -1.48
C ILE A 396 7.83 -32.27 -0.66
N ALA A 397 7.73 -32.06 0.64
CA ALA A 397 6.81 -32.78 1.52
C ALA A 397 5.46 -32.06 1.60
N GLU A 398 5.49 -30.72 1.75
CA GLU A 398 4.29 -29.90 1.98
C GLU A 398 4.53 -28.46 1.52
N ILE A 399 3.49 -27.85 0.95
CA ILE A 399 3.48 -26.41 0.63
C ILE A 399 2.43 -25.75 1.54
N ARG A 400 2.84 -24.70 2.25
CA ARG A 400 1.98 -23.91 3.12
C ARG A 400 1.75 -22.54 2.52
N GLU A 401 0.49 -22.11 2.54
CA GLU A 401 0.06 -20.77 2.13
C GLU A 401 -0.28 -19.91 3.34
N PRO A 402 -0.09 -18.58 3.25
CA PRO A 402 -0.48 -17.67 4.32
C PRO A 402 -2.00 -17.56 4.36
N ILE A 403 -2.55 -17.74 5.57
CA ILE A 403 -3.97 -17.56 5.88
C ILE A 403 -4.12 -16.26 6.65
N ILE A 404 -5.13 -15.50 6.33
CA ILE A 404 -5.53 -14.28 7.02
C ILE A 404 -6.86 -14.46 7.74
N THR A 405 -7.04 -13.71 8.82
CA THR A 405 -8.34 -13.45 9.41
C THR A 405 -8.89 -12.19 8.77
N ALA A 406 -9.93 -12.33 7.97
CA ALA A 406 -10.62 -11.24 7.29
C ALA A 406 -11.86 -10.84 8.08
N SER A 407 -11.97 -9.57 8.44
CA SER A 407 -13.11 -8.93 9.08
C SER A 407 -13.85 -8.10 8.03
N ILE A 408 -15.07 -8.53 7.67
CA ILE A 408 -15.87 -7.89 6.65
C ILE A 408 -17.12 -7.31 7.32
N LEU A 409 -17.28 -5.99 7.25
CA LEU A 409 -18.48 -5.30 7.73
C LEU A 409 -19.36 -4.97 6.52
N THR A 410 -20.63 -5.39 6.57
CA THR A 410 -21.57 -5.23 5.46
C THR A 410 -23.01 -5.07 5.93
N PRO A 411 -23.87 -4.28 5.24
CA PRO A 411 -25.31 -4.26 5.51
C PRO A 411 -25.96 -5.63 5.28
N HIS A 412 -27.07 -5.89 5.99
CA HIS A 412 -27.82 -7.16 5.89
C HIS A 412 -28.13 -7.60 4.47
N ASP A 413 -28.47 -6.66 3.59
CA ASP A 413 -28.92 -6.93 2.23
C ASP A 413 -27.83 -7.58 1.36
N TYR A 414 -26.56 -7.39 1.71
CA TYR A 414 -25.41 -7.87 0.96
C TYR A 414 -24.71 -9.08 1.59
N VAL A 415 -25.17 -9.58 2.73
CA VAL A 415 -24.58 -10.74 3.41
C VAL A 415 -24.52 -11.97 2.49
N GLY A 416 -25.61 -12.31 1.80
CA GLY A 416 -25.65 -13.46 0.89
C GLY A 416 -24.59 -13.41 -0.23
N PRO A 417 -24.53 -12.34 -1.03
CA PRO A 417 -23.49 -12.15 -2.03
C PRO A 417 -22.06 -12.20 -1.48
N VAL A 418 -21.81 -11.60 -0.30
CA VAL A 418 -20.49 -11.61 0.35
C VAL A 418 -20.11 -13.02 0.82
N LEU A 419 -21.03 -13.77 1.44
CA LEU A 419 -20.81 -15.18 1.82
C LEU A 419 -20.45 -16.03 0.58
N THR A 420 -21.16 -15.81 -0.53
CA THR A 420 -20.89 -16.53 -1.78
C THR A 420 -19.48 -16.22 -2.30
N LEU A 421 -19.07 -14.95 -2.28
CA LEU A 421 -17.74 -14.54 -2.68
C LEU A 421 -16.65 -15.18 -1.80
N CYS A 422 -16.80 -15.12 -0.47
CA CYS A 422 -15.85 -15.72 0.46
C CYS A 422 -15.70 -17.23 0.24
N ASN A 423 -16.79 -17.93 0.00
CA ASN A 423 -16.77 -19.38 -0.27
C ASN A 423 -16.08 -19.71 -1.61
N GLN A 424 -16.30 -18.90 -2.67
CA GLN A 424 -15.59 -19.04 -3.95
C GLN A 424 -14.07 -18.86 -3.79
N LYS A 425 -13.65 -18.04 -2.84
CA LYS A 425 -12.24 -17.78 -2.51
C LYS A 425 -11.69 -18.69 -1.42
N ARG A 426 -12.25 -19.88 -1.28
CA ARG A 426 -11.83 -20.93 -0.31
C ARG A 426 -11.88 -20.48 1.15
N GLY A 427 -12.74 -19.51 1.46
CA GLY A 427 -12.88 -18.96 2.80
C GLY A 427 -13.61 -19.90 3.75
N ALA A 428 -13.13 -19.94 5.00
CA ALA A 428 -13.80 -20.63 6.10
C ALA A 428 -14.42 -19.60 7.05
N GLN A 429 -15.74 -19.60 7.15
CA GLN A 429 -16.45 -18.72 8.07
C GLN A 429 -16.14 -19.11 9.52
N ARG A 430 -15.74 -18.14 10.34
CA ARG A 430 -15.45 -18.32 11.78
C ARG A 430 -16.53 -17.72 12.66
N ASN A 431 -16.98 -16.53 12.32
CA ASN A 431 -17.98 -15.82 13.08
C ASN A 431 -18.91 -15.02 12.16
N MET A 432 -20.14 -14.78 12.65
CA MET A 432 -21.09 -13.86 12.05
C MET A 432 -21.83 -13.18 13.18
N GLN A 433 -21.68 -11.88 13.29
CA GLN A 433 -22.25 -11.09 14.37
C GLN A 433 -23.13 -9.98 13.79
N TYR A 434 -24.34 -9.90 14.26
CA TYR A 434 -25.29 -8.86 13.87
C TYR A 434 -25.11 -7.64 14.78
N LEU A 435 -24.83 -6.50 14.17
CA LEU A 435 -24.55 -5.23 14.83
C LEU A 435 -25.54 -4.18 14.30
N GLY A 436 -26.73 -4.15 14.86
CA GLY A 436 -27.80 -3.28 14.38
C GLY A 436 -28.20 -3.58 12.93
N ARG A 437 -27.96 -2.66 12.00
CA ARG A 437 -28.22 -2.83 10.55
C ARG A 437 -27.05 -3.43 9.79
N GLN A 438 -25.91 -3.59 10.42
CA GLN A 438 -24.72 -4.17 9.84
C GLN A 438 -24.46 -5.59 10.34
N VAL A 439 -23.67 -6.33 9.59
CA VAL A 439 -23.20 -7.66 9.95
C VAL A 439 -21.69 -7.71 9.84
N MET A 440 -21.04 -8.09 10.92
CA MET A 440 -19.61 -8.38 10.95
C MET A 440 -19.42 -9.86 10.62
N LEU A 441 -18.74 -10.14 9.52
CA LEU A 441 -18.35 -11.48 9.09
C LEU A 441 -16.87 -11.68 9.35
N THR A 442 -16.50 -12.74 10.05
CA THR A 442 -15.11 -13.11 10.25
C THR A 442 -14.82 -14.38 9.47
N TYR A 443 -13.87 -14.30 8.54
CA TYR A 443 -13.45 -15.40 7.69
C TYR A 443 -11.95 -15.67 7.82
N GLU A 444 -11.57 -16.92 7.70
CA GLU A 444 -10.20 -17.27 7.35
C GLU A 444 -10.12 -17.46 5.84
N LEU A 445 -9.24 -16.71 5.21
CA LEU A 445 -9.06 -16.69 3.75
C LEU A 445 -7.58 -16.91 3.41
N PRO A 446 -7.26 -17.68 2.36
CA PRO A 446 -5.91 -17.69 1.82
C PRO A 446 -5.56 -16.31 1.26
N LEU A 447 -4.44 -15.72 1.69
CA LEU A 447 -4.04 -14.38 1.28
C LEU A 447 -3.90 -14.25 -0.24
N ASN A 448 -3.42 -15.31 -0.91
CA ASN A 448 -3.28 -15.32 -2.36
C ASN A 448 -4.61 -15.14 -3.11
N GLU A 449 -5.72 -15.61 -2.55
CA GLU A 449 -7.06 -15.43 -3.14
C GLU A 449 -7.61 -14.01 -2.91
N VAL A 450 -7.10 -13.33 -1.90
CA VAL A 450 -7.50 -11.96 -1.56
C VAL A 450 -6.71 -10.93 -2.37
N VAL A 451 -5.42 -11.15 -2.51
CA VAL A 451 -4.48 -10.23 -3.18
C VAL A 451 -4.84 -9.98 -4.65
N MET A 452 -5.48 -10.92 -5.37
CA MET A 452 -5.69 -10.77 -6.81
C MET A 452 -6.87 -9.85 -7.17
N ASP A 453 -8.06 -10.10 -6.64
CA ASP A 453 -9.29 -9.42 -7.09
C ASP A 453 -10.40 -9.34 -6.03
N PHE A 454 -10.16 -9.86 -4.84
CA PHE A 454 -11.20 -9.98 -3.83
C PHE A 454 -11.79 -8.63 -3.43
N PHE A 455 -10.96 -7.61 -3.27
CA PHE A 455 -11.39 -6.28 -2.84
C PHE A 455 -12.33 -5.62 -3.87
N ASP A 456 -11.99 -5.71 -5.15
CA ASP A 456 -12.82 -5.15 -6.23
C ASP A 456 -14.14 -5.91 -6.36
N ARG A 457 -14.10 -7.24 -6.23
CA ARG A 457 -15.30 -8.06 -6.23
C ARG A 457 -16.17 -7.81 -5.00
N LEU A 458 -15.57 -7.64 -3.83
CA LEU A 458 -16.29 -7.30 -2.60
C LEU A 458 -17.06 -5.98 -2.78
N LYS A 459 -16.39 -4.94 -3.28
CA LYS A 459 -17.04 -3.67 -3.62
C LYS A 459 -18.16 -3.86 -4.65
N SER A 460 -17.93 -4.64 -5.68
CA SER A 460 -18.92 -4.87 -6.73
C SER A 460 -20.17 -5.59 -6.20
N VAL A 461 -20.02 -6.69 -5.45
CA VAL A 461 -21.16 -7.48 -4.95
C VAL A 461 -21.94 -6.77 -3.84
N SER A 462 -21.30 -5.84 -3.12
CA SER A 462 -21.89 -5.03 -2.07
C SER A 462 -22.29 -3.62 -2.52
N ARG A 463 -22.12 -3.28 -3.80
CA ARG A 463 -22.31 -1.92 -4.35
C ARG A 463 -21.51 -0.84 -3.59
N GLY A 464 -20.34 -1.19 -3.10
CA GLY A 464 -19.47 -0.32 -2.34
C GLY A 464 -19.74 -0.24 -0.84
N TYR A 465 -20.77 -0.95 -0.33
CA TYR A 465 -21.16 -0.88 1.07
C TYR A 465 -20.42 -1.86 2.01
N ALA A 466 -19.66 -2.81 1.50
CA ALA A 466 -18.85 -3.69 2.33
C ALA A 466 -17.43 -3.17 2.47
N SER A 467 -16.94 -3.16 3.69
CA SER A 467 -15.55 -2.87 4.02
C SER A 467 -14.82 -4.11 4.51
N LEU A 468 -13.52 -4.17 4.24
CA LEU A 468 -12.63 -5.28 4.58
C LEU A 468 -11.45 -4.75 5.37
N ASP A 469 -11.14 -5.45 6.44
CA ASP A 469 -9.87 -5.39 7.15
C ASP A 469 -9.34 -6.81 7.36
N TYR A 470 -8.02 -7.00 7.44
CA TYR A 470 -7.45 -8.33 7.63
C TYR A 470 -6.11 -8.32 8.33
N ASP A 471 -5.87 -9.39 9.09
CA ASP A 471 -4.61 -9.67 9.77
C ASP A 471 -4.06 -11.03 9.36
N PHE A 472 -2.73 -11.15 9.33
CA PHE A 472 -2.08 -12.44 9.14
C PHE A 472 -2.37 -13.36 10.32
N LEU A 473 -2.81 -14.59 10.05
CA LEU A 473 -3.11 -15.60 11.07
C LEU A 473 -1.97 -16.62 11.19
N GLU A 474 -1.76 -17.43 10.15
CA GLU A 474 -0.81 -18.53 10.16
C GLU A 474 -0.46 -19.00 8.74
N TYR A 475 0.55 -19.86 8.63
CA TYR A 475 0.80 -20.65 7.42
C TYR A 475 0.10 -22.01 7.53
N ARG A 476 -0.68 -22.38 6.53
CA ARG A 476 -1.45 -23.64 6.50
C ARG A 476 -1.14 -24.44 5.24
N ALA A 477 -0.98 -25.77 5.41
CA ALA A 477 -0.80 -26.68 4.30
C ALA A 477 -1.98 -26.65 3.33
N GLY A 478 -1.68 -26.59 2.03
CA GLY A 478 -2.67 -26.60 0.95
C GLY A 478 -2.24 -27.52 -0.20
N ASP A 479 -3.20 -28.03 -0.96
CA ASP A 479 -2.90 -28.77 -2.21
C ASP A 479 -2.57 -27.79 -3.34
N LEU A 480 -1.35 -27.26 -3.27
CA LEU A 480 -0.85 -26.23 -4.16
C LEU A 480 0.06 -26.81 -5.24
N ALA A 481 0.07 -26.19 -6.40
CA ALA A 481 0.94 -26.55 -7.50
C ALA A 481 1.44 -25.32 -8.25
N ARG A 482 2.66 -25.40 -8.78
CA ARG A 482 3.17 -24.39 -9.70
C ARG A 482 2.53 -24.58 -11.08
N LEU A 483 1.90 -23.52 -11.55
CA LEU A 483 1.36 -23.38 -12.89
C LEU A 483 2.36 -22.58 -13.73
N ASP A 484 2.93 -23.23 -14.74
CA ASP A 484 3.90 -22.64 -15.66
C ASP A 484 3.22 -22.30 -16.99
N ILE A 485 3.55 -21.15 -17.57
CA ILE A 485 3.17 -20.76 -18.92
C ILE A 485 4.35 -21.02 -19.86
N LEU A 486 4.11 -21.80 -20.90
CA LEU A 486 5.10 -22.11 -21.92
C LEU A 486 4.70 -21.46 -23.24
N ILE A 487 5.65 -20.80 -23.87
CA ILE A 487 5.50 -20.21 -25.21
C ILE A 487 6.43 -20.95 -26.16
N ASN A 488 5.84 -21.62 -27.15
CA ASN A 488 6.54 -22.54 -28.05
C ASN A 488 7.33 -23.67 -27.36
N GLY A 489 6.92 -24.05 -26.15
CA GLY A 489 7.58 -25.08 -25.36
C GLY A 489 8.64 -24.56 -24.38
N GLU A 490 8.96 -23.29 -24.43
CA GLU A 490 9.88 -22.63 -23.49
C GLU A 490 9.08 -22.01 -22.33
N ARG A 491 9.51 -22.25 -21.09
CA ARG A 491 8.88 -21.70 -19.89
C ARG A 491 9.23 -20.23 -19.76
N VAL A 492 8.21 -19.41 -19.50
CA VAL A 492 8.36 -17.99 -19.15
C VAL A 492 8.27 -17.88 -17.64
N ASP A 493 9.40 -17.73 -16.99
CA ASP A 493 9.53 -17.70 -15.52
C ASP A 493 8.72 -16.59 -14.86
N ALA A 494 8.66 -15.42 -15.47
CA ALA A 494 7.90 -14.27 -15.02
C ALA A 494 6.36 -14.46 -15.04
N LEU A 495 5.86 -15.52 -15.71
CA LEU A 495 4.44 -15.87 -15.81
C LEU A 495 4.07 -17.10 -14.97
N SER A 496 5.00 -17.60 -14.14
CA SER A 496 4.74 -18.74 -13.25
C SER A 496 3.93 -18.32 -12.04
N LEU A 497 2.93 -19.12 -11.64
CA LEU A 497 2.05 -18.88 -10.49
C LEU A 497 2.01 -20.10 -9.59
N ILE A 498 1.71 -19.91 -8.29
CA ILE A 498 1.31 -21.00 -7.40
C ILE A 498 -0.20 -20.90 -7.21
N VAL A 499 -0.90 -21.98 -7.51
CA VAL A 499 -2.36 -22.05 -7.49
C VAL A 499 -2.83 -23.31 -6.77
N HIS A 500 -4.05 -23.26 -6.22
CA HIS A 500 -4.68 -24.48 -5.70
C HIS A 500 -4.96 -25.45 -6.85
N ARG A 501 -4.67 -26.72 -6.63
CA ARG A 501 -4.70 -27.75 -7.70
C ARG A 501 -6.07 -27.91 -8.35
N GLU A 502 -7.15 -27.78 -7.57
CA GLU A 502 -8.52 -27.82 -8.09
C GLU A 502 -8.81 -26.69 -9.10
N ASN A 503 -8.27 -25.50 -8.86
CA ASN A 503 -8.48 -24.32 -9.72
C ASN A 503 -7.47 -24.23 -10.88
N ALA A 504 -6.43 -25.06 -10.87
CA ALA A 504 -5.30 -24.94 -11.79
C ALA A 504 -5.71 -25.08 -13.26
N GLN A 505 -6.65 -25.99 -13.58
CA GLN A 505 -7.11 -26.18 -14.95
C GLN A 505 -7.89 -24.97 -15.48
N HIS A 506 -8.75 -24.39 -14.66
CA HIS A 506 -9.53 -23.21 -15.01
C HIS A 506 -8.61 -22.01 -15.22
N ARG A 507 -7.76 -21.70 -14.24
CA ARG A 507 -6.76 -20.63 -14.30
C ARG A 507 -5.80 -20.78 -15.48
N GLY A 508 -5.29 -21.98 -15.72
CA GLY A 508 -4.39 -22.26 -16.83
C GLY A 508 -5.05 -22.01 -18.20
N ARG A 509 -6.34 -22.35 -18.35
CA ARG A 509 -7.09 -22.09 -19.59
C ARG A 509 -7.31 -20.60 -19.80
N GLU A 510 -7.75 -19.89 -18.78
CA GLU A 510 -7.98 -18.44 -18.85
C GLU A 510 -6.72 -17.68 -19.22
N LEU A 511 -5.59 -17.98 -18.57
CA LEU A 511 -4.30 -17.39 -18.89
C LEU A 511 -3.87 -17.69 -20.32
N ALA A 512 -4.02 -18.95 -20.78
CA ALA A 512 -3.65 -19.31 -22.15
C ALA A 512 -4.50 -18.56 -23.18
N VAL A 513 -5.80 -18.36 -22.94
CA VAL A 513 -6.70 -17.57 -23.80
C VAL A 513 -6.29 -16.12 -23.84
N LYS A 514 -6.06 -15.48 -22.68
CA LYS A 514 -5.60 -14.08 -22.62
C LYS A 514 -4.25 -13.88 -23.30
N MET A 515 -3.29 -14.75 -23.05
CA MET A 515 -1.99 -14.70 -23.74
C MET A 515 -2.14 -14.80 -25.26
N ARG A 516 -3.04 -15.66 -25.75
CA ARG A 516 -3.34 -15.75 -27.19
C ARG A 516 -3.87 -14.44 -27.76
N GLU A 517 -4.66 -13.69 -27.00
CA GLU A 517 -5.23 -12.41 -27.43
C GLU A 517 -4.20 -11.28 -27.46
N LEU A 518 -3.28 -11.26 -26.48
CA LEU A 518 -2.29 -10.20 -26.29
C LEU A 518 -1.03 -10.41 -27.14
N ILE A 519 -0.59 -11.65 -27.34
CA ILE A 519 0.61 -11.92 -28.13
C ILE A 519 0.32 -11.61 -29.61
N PRO A 520 1.07 -10.69 -30.22
CA PRO A 520 0.85 -10.31 -31.61
C PRO A 520 1.14 -11.49 -32.57
N ARG A 521 0.35 -11.57 -33.64
CA ARG A 521 0.56 -12.58 -34.68
C ARG A 521 1.90 -12.37 -35.35
N GLN A 522 2.70 -13.43 -35.41
CA GLN A 522 4.00 -13.45 -36.10
C GLN A 522 3.92 -14.27 -37.39
N MET A 523 5.06 -14.42 -38.08
CA MET A 523 5.14 -15.19 -39.33
C MET A 523 5.02 -16.71 -39.15
N PHE A 524 4.98 -17.18 -37.89
CA PHE A 524 4.80 -18.60 -37.52
C PHE A 524 3.73 -18.72 -36.42
N ASP A 525 3.21 -19.94 -36.27
CA ASP A 525 2.22 -20.21 -35.20
C ASP A 525 2.91 -20.30 -33.85
N ILE A 526 2.39 -19.58 -32.86
CA ILE A 526 2.90 -19.57 -31.49
C ILE A 526 1.98 -20.45 -30.63
N ALA A 527 2.54 -21.47 -30.00
CA ALA A 527 1.83 -22.30 -29.04
C ALA A 527 1.95 -21.68 -27.64
N VAL A 528 0.82 -21.35 -27.04
CA VAL A 528 0.72 -20.93 -25.63
C VAL A 528 0.16 -22.11 -24.85
N GLN A 529 0.87 -22.56 -23.82
CA GLN A 529 0.51 -23.75 -23.06
C GLN A 529 0.59 -23.42 -21.56
N ALA A 530 -0.36 -23.93 -20.79
CA ALA A 530 -0.31 -23.94 -19.35
C ALA A 530 0.01 -25.35 -18.86
N ALA A 531 0.95 -25.50 -17.94
CA ALA A 531 1.43 -26.79 -17.48
C ALA A 531 1.65 -26.85 -15.98
N ILE A 532 1.46 -28.02 -15.38
CA ILE A 532 1.87 -28.34 -14.01
C ILE A 532 2.96 -29.41 -14.11
N GLY A 533 4.19 -29.03 -13.77
CA GLY A 533 5.35 -29.87 -14.02
C GLY A 533 5.50 -30.20 -15.50
N SER A 534 5.47 -31.48 -15.88
CA SER A 534 5.52 -31.94 -17.28
C SER A 534 4.16 -32.07 -17.95
N HIS A 535 3.06 -31.89 -17.20
CA HIS A 535 1.70 -32.13 -17.71
C HIS A 535 1.06 -30.83 -18.23
N ILE A 536 0.74 -30.81 -19.52
CA ILE A 536 0.05 -29.69 -20.18
C ILE A 536 -1.45 -29.80 -19.87
N ILE A 537 -2.00 -28.78 -19.20
CA ILE A 537 -3.41 -28.72 -18.78
C ILE A 537 -4.28 -27.86 -19.70
N ALA A 538 -3.68 -26.89 -20.40
CA ALA A 538 -4.36 -26.06 -21.39
C ALA A 538 -3.41 -25.69 -22.53
N ARG A 539 -3.97 -25.48 -23.72
CA ARG A 539 -3.21 -25.09 -24.91
C ARG A 539 -4.05 -24.21 -25.82
N GLU A 540 -3.47 -23.09 -26.21
CA GLU A 540 -3.99 -22.16 -27.20
C GLU A 540 -2.95 -21.92 -28.30
N THR A 541 -3.36 -21.39 -29.44
CA THR A 541 -2.45 -21.11 -30.54
C THR A 541 -2.73 -19.76 -31.17
N VAL A 542 -1.72 -18.88 -31.18
CA VAL A 542 -1.72 -17.64 -31.95
C VAL A 542 -1.38 -18.00 -33.40
N LYS A 543 -2.36 -17.88 -34.29
CA LYS A 543 -2.17 -18.23 -35.70
C LYS A 543 -1.22 -17.26 -36.40
N ALA A 544 -0.31 -17.79 -37.20
CA ALA A 544 0.62 -17.01 -38.00
C ALA A 544 -0.10 -16.05 -38.97
N MET A 545 0.55 -14.91 -39.24
CA MET A 545 0.14 -14.05 -40.34
C MET A 545 0.25 -14.85 -41.66
N ARG A 546 -0.86 -14.90 -42.41
CA ARG A 546 -0.89 -15.60 -43.71
C ARG A 546 -0.68 -14.59 -44.84
N LYS A 547 0.45 -14.70 -45.52
CA LYS A 547 0.60 -14.06 -46.82
C LYS A 547 -0.20 -14.90 -47.82
N ASN A 548 -1.11 -14.28 -48.55
CA ASN A 548 -1.87 -14.99 -49.59
C ASN A 548 -0.94 -15.27 -50.77
N VAL A 549 -0.22 -16.40 -50.68
CA VAL A 549 0.72 -16.83 -51.74
C VAL A 549 0.01 -17.32 -52.99
N LEU A 550 -1.32 -17.55 -52.91
CA LEU A 550 -2.15 -18.00 -54.01
C LEU A 550 -2.80 -16.86 -54.80
N ALA A 551 -2.75 -15.62 -54.29
CA ALA A 551 -3.37 -14.44 -54.95
C ALA A 551 -2.82 -14.18 -56.37
N LYS A 552 -1.58 -14.60 -56.66
CA LYS A 552 -0.92 -14.47 -57.95
C LYS A 552 -1.02 -15.75 -58.82
N CYS A 553 -1.74 -16.77 -58.37
CA CYS A 553 -1.93 -18.01 -59.16
C CYS A 553 -3.19 -17.89 -59.99
N TYR A 554 -3.08 -17.37 -61.20
CA TYR A 554 -4.11 -17.44 -62.22
C TYR A 554 -4.15 -18.83 -62.84
N GLY A 555 -5.34 -19.48 -62.83
CA GLY A 555 -5.57 -20.78 -63.46
C GLY A 555 -5.56 -21.97 -62.49
N GLY A 556 -6.13 -23.10 -62.93
CA GLY A 556 -6.45 -24.28 -62.14
C GLY A 556 -5.30 -25.24 -61.79
N ASP A 557 -4.03 -24.79 -61.82
CA ASP A 557 -2.87 -25.63 -61.48
C ASP A 557 -2.80 -25.98 -60.01
N ILE A 558 -3.43 -27.09 -59.63
CA ILE A 558 -3.51 -27.65 -58.30
C ILE A 558 -2.12 -28.00 -57.76
N THR A 559 -1.23 -28.47 -58.59
CA THR A 559 0.12 -28.94 -58.26
C THR A 559 1.00 -27.76 -57.83
N ARG A 560 0.91 -26.63 -58.55
CA ARG A 560 1.63 -25.39 -58.22
C ARG A 560 1.13 -24.76 -56.92
N LYS A 561 -0.20 -24.77 -56.69
CA LYS A 561 -0.81 -24.31 -55.43
C LYS A 561 -0.35 -25.15 -54.25
N LYS A 562 -0.30 -26.48 -54.39
CA LYS A 562 0.15 -27.41 -53.37
C LYS A 562 1.64 -27.17 -53.01
N LYS A 563 2.51 -27.03 -54.01
CA LYS A 563 3.94 -26.79 -53.88
C LYS A 563 4.25 -25.43 -53.20
N LEU A 564 3.45 -24.37 -53.49
CA LEU A 564 3.57 -23.06 -52.83
C LEU A 564 3.15 -23.11 -51.37
N LEU A 565 2.08 -23.83 -51.04
CA LEU A 565 1.63 -24.04 -49.67
C LEU A 565 2.63 -24.86 -48.85
N GLU A 566 3.26 -25.90 -49.46
CA GLU A 566 4.31 -26.68 -48.82
C GLU A 566 5.58 -25.85 -48.55
N LYS A 567 6.02 -25.02 -49.51
CA LYS A 567 7.12 -24.07 -49.31
C LYS A 567 6.82 -23.04 -48.19
N GLN A 568 5.58 -22.56 -48.11
CA GLN A 568 5.16 -21.66 -47.05
C GLN A 568 5.21 -22.36 -45.68
N LYS A 569 4.73 -23.60 -45.61
CA LYS A 569 4.78 -24.43 -44.39
C LYS A 569 6.21 -24.72 -43.94
N ALA A 570 7.10 -25.07 -44.87
CA ALA A 570 8.52 -25.31 -44.60
C ALA A 570 9.23 -24.00 -44.12
N GLY A 571 8.93 -22.86 -44.78
CA GLY A 571 9.45 -21.54 -44.37
C GLY A 571 9.02 -21.16 -42.96
N LYS A 572 7.74 -21.36 -42.60
CA LYS A 572 7.23 -21.14 -41.24
C LYS A 572 7.91 -22.03 -40.20
N LYS A 573 8.19 -23.29 -40.54
CA LYS A 573 8.88 -24.23 -39.64
C LYS A 573 10.32 -23.77 -39.36
N ARG A 574 11.03 -23.26 -40.38
CA ARG A 574 12.38 -22.66 -40.20
C ARG A 574 12.36 -21.39 -39.38
N MET A 575 11.41 -20.48 -39.63
CA MET A 575 11.29 -19.23 -38.84
C MET A 575 10.98 -19.51 -37.37
N LYS A 576 10.17 -20.56 -37.07
CA LYS A 576 9.89 -20.97 -35.70
C LYS A 576 11.15 -21.46 -34.95
N GLN A 577 12.15 -21.99 -35.65
CA GLN A 577 13.41 -22.49 -35.06
C GLN A 577 14.41 -21.37 -34.77
N VAL A 578 14.25 -20.20 -35.37
CA VAL A 578 15.22 -19.08 -35.32
C VAL A 578 14.63 -17.83 -34.64
N GLY A 579 13.29 -17.70 -34.58
CA GLY A 579 12.63 -16.52 -34.05
C GLY A 579 12.34 -16.64 -32.56
N SER A 580 12.83 -15.70 -31.75
CA SER A 580 12.33 -15.45 -30.39
C SER A 580 10.92 -14.86 -30.47
N VAL A 581 10.04 -15.28 -29.56
CA VAL A 581 8.70 -14.68 -29.44
C VAL A 581 8.79 -13.45 -28.56
N GLU A 582 8.48 -12.32 -29.13
CA GLU A 582 8.37 -11.06 -28.38
C GLU A 582 7.07 -11.06 -27.58
N ILE A 583 7.16 -11.01 -26.26
CA ILE A 583 6.02 -10.97 -25.34
C ILE A 583 5.78 -9.50 -24.98
N PRO A 584 4.62 -8.93 -25.33
CA PRO A 584 4.34 -7.54 -25.02
C PRO A 584 4.14 -7.34 -23.51
N GLN A 585 4.40 -6.13 -23.03
CA GLN A 585 4.30 -5.75 -21.62
C GLN A 585 2.90 -6.01 -21.04
N GLU A 586 1.86 -5.80 -21.85
CA GLU A 586 0.47 -6.04 -21.47
C GLU A 586 0.21 -7.51 -21.11
N ALA A 587 0.99 -8.45 -21.67
CA ALA A 587 0.85 -9.88 -21.36
C ALA A 587 1.24 -10.19 -19.90
N PHE A 588 2.20 -9.48 -19.32
CA PHE A 588 2.57 -9.64 -17.91
C PHE A 588 1.53 -9.02 -16.97
N ARG A 589 0.92 -7.89 -17.38
CA ARG A 589 -0.19 -7.25 -16.64
C ARG A 589 -1.51 -8.04 -16.73
N ALA A 590 -1.70 -8.80 -17.80
CA ALA A 590 -2.95 -9.54 -18.04
C ALA A 590 -3.21 -10.65 -16.99
N ILE A 591 -2.18 -11.12 -16.31
CA ILE A 591 -2.33 -12.08 -15.19
C ILE A 591 -3.14 -11.45 -14.05
N LEU A 592 -3.00 -10.14 -13.84
CA LEU A 592 -3.74 -9.37 -12.82
C LEU A 592 -5.23 -9.20 -13.16
N GLN A 593 -5.61 -9.38 -14.43
CA GLN A 593 -6.95 -9.06 -14.95
C GLN A 593 -7.77 -10.30 -15.34
N VAL A 594 -7.37 -11.49 -14.89
CA VAL A 594 -7.96 -12.78 -15.34
C VAL A 594 -9.42 -12.99 -14.91
N GLU A 595 -9.97 -12.11 -14.05
CA GLU A 595 -11.33 -12.25 -13.54
C GLU A 595 -12.20 -11.01 -13.77
N LYS A 596 -12.26 -10.49 -15.00
CA LYS A 596 -13.33 -9.56 -15.39
C LYS A 596 -14.40 -10.23 -16.22
#